data_9b8654395c6d55aa9199b4a2bef162a3
#
_entry.id   9b8654395c6d55aa9199b4a2bef162a3
#
_cell.length_a   1.000
_cell.length_b   1.000
_cell.length_c   1.000
_cell.angle_alpha   90.00
_cell.angle_beta   90.00
_cell.angle_gamma   90.00
#
_symmetry.space_group_name_H-M   'P 1'
#
loop_
_entity.id
_entity.type
_entity.pdbx_description
1 polymer ?
#
loop_
_entity_poly.entity_id
_entity_poly.type
_entity_poly.pdbx_seq_one_letter_code
_entity_poly.pdbx_strand_id
1 'polypeptide(L)'
;MKKDIVAIFGIILLIAVLINGTEIQSVDEYYLTHIDDITPESETVTISIRCDTILDNYDDLDPALRSEEFVPPDGDILAQTEYVLRPGDTVFDILDRAARYNKIQMEYQGADKNSYGSVYVQGIHYLYEFSCGALSGWMYRVDGEFPNYGCSKYELRDGQVIEWVYTCDLGHDVGCEWIEEDVNEGV
;
A
#
# COMPACT_ATOMS: atom_id res chain seq x y z
N MET A 1 -14.24 -62.18 -8.12
CA MET A 1 -13.65 -61.77 -6.81
C MET A 1 -12.37 -60.96 -6.93
N LYS A 2 -11.21 -61.46 -7.47
CA LYS A 2 -10.00 -60.65 -7.50
C LYS A 2 -10.09 -59.42 -8.43
N LYS A 3 -10.77 -59.51 -9.57
CA LYS A 3 -10.95 -58.40 -10.51
C LYS A 3 -11.87 -57.30 -9.95
N ASP A 4 -12.88 -57.69 -9.19
CA ASP A 4 -13.84 -56.76 -8.58
C ASP A 4 -13.20 -55.98 -7.44
N ILE A 5 -12.32 -56.64 -6.67
CA ILE A 5 -11.54 -55.97 -5.61
C ILE A 5 -10.57 -54.90 -6.19
N VAL A 6 -9.91 -55.21 -7.30
CA VAL A 6 -9.01 -54.28 -7.99
C VAL A 6 -9.79 -53.08 -8.55
N ALA A 7 -10.98 -53.30 -9.10
CA ALA A 7 -11.83 -52.22 -9.61
C ALA A 7 -12.32 -51.32 -8.46
N ILE A 8 -12.74 -51.90 -7.32
CA ILE A 8 -13.15 -51.13 -6.13
C ILE A 8 -11.97 -50.28 -5.59
N PHE A 9 -10.78 -50.88 -5.49
CA PHE A 9 -9.58 -50.13 -5.05
C PHE A 9 -9.23 -48.97 -6.00
N GLY A 10 -9.36 -49.17 -7.31
CA GLY A 10 -9.16 -48.12 -8.33
C GLY A 10 -10.15 -46.95 -8.19
N ILE A 11 -11.42 -47.25 -7.93
CA ILE A 11 -12.46 -46.24 -7.71
C ILE A 11 -12.22 -45.46 -6.42
N ILE A 12 -11.85 -46.14 -5.32
CA ILE A 12 -11.54 -45.50 -4.04
C ILE A 12 -10.34 -44.57 -4.17
N LEU A 13 -9.31 -45.00 -4.89
CA LEU A 13 -8.13 -44.18 -5.15
C LEU A 13 -8.47 -42.93 -5.99
N LEU A 14 -9.31 -43.09 -7.02
CA LEU A 14 -9.80 -42.00 -7.85
C LEU A 14 -10.61 -40.96 -7.05
N ILE A 15 -11.51 -41.45 -6.18
CA ILE A 15 -12.31 -40.62 -5.29
C ILE A 15 -11.37 -39.88 -4.30
N ALA A 16 -10.38 -40.55 -3.72
CA ALA A 16 -9.42 -39.93 -2.81
C ALA A 16 -8.60 -38.84 -3.49
N VAL A 17 -8.20 -39.03 -4.75
CA VAL A 17 -7.49 -38.01 -5.53
C VAL A 17 -8.39 -36.83 -5.86
N LEU A 18 -9.66 -37.06 -6.19
CA LEU A 18 -10.62 -36.00 -6.44
C LEU A 18 -10.95 -35.18 -5.20
N ILE A 19 -11.07 -35.82 -4.03
CA ILE A 19 -11.35 -35.14 -2.75
C ILE A 19 -10.14 -34.32 -2.27
N ASN A 20 -8.92 -34.87 -2.42
CA ASN A 20 -7.70 -34.14 -2.02
C ASN A 20 -7.29 -33.04 -3.03
N GLY A 21 -7.83 -33.04 -4.24
CA GLY A 21 -7.56 -32.04 -5.27
C GLY A 21 -8.63 -30.96 -5.41
N THR A 22 -9.75 -31.05 -4.67
CA THR A 22 -10.82 -30.06 -4.68
C THR A 22 -10.95 -29.45 -3.29
N GLU A 23 -10.54 -28.20 -3.12
CA GLU A 23 -10.93 -27.39 -1.98
C GLU A 23 -12.41 -27.04 -2.14
N ILE A 24 -13.28 -27.65 -1.32
CA ILE A 24 -14.70 -27.32 -1.27
C ILE A 24 -14.83 -26.13 -0.34
N GLN A 25 -14.80 -24.91 -0.90
CA GLN A 25 -15.09 -23.68 -0.18
C GLN A 25 -16.60 -23.45 -0.14
N SER A 26 -17.10 -22.91 0.97
CA SER A 26 -18.45 -22.35 1.02
C SER A 26 -18.55 -21.11 0.12
N VAL A 27 -19.77 -20.74 -0.29
CA VAL A 27 -19.99 -19.54 -1.09
C VAL A 27 -19.46 -18.31 -0.37
N ASP A 28 -19.67 -18.21 0.95
CA ASP A 28 -19.20 -17.10 1.76
C ASP A 28 -17.67 -17.08 1.87
N GLU A 29 -17.04 -18.26 1.99
CA GLU A 29 -15.57 -18.37 2.04
C GLU A 29 -14.93 -18.05 0.69
N TYR A 30 -15.56 -18.45 -0.43
CA TYR A 30 -15.14 -18.07 -1.76
C TYR A 30 -15.16 -16.54 -1.94
N TYR A 31 -16.25 -15.87 -1.57
CA TYR A 31 -16.35 -14.42 -1.65
C TYR A 31 -15.33 -13.70 -0.74
N LEU A 32 -15.09 -14.21 0.46
CA LEU A 32 -14.08 -13.62 1.36
C LEU A 32 -12.66 -13.75 0.83
N THR A 33 -12.32 -14.83 0.13
CA THR A 33 -10.98 -15.05 -0.44
C THR A 33 -10.77 -14.34 -1.79
N HIS A 34 -11.87 -13.98 -2.51
CA HIS A 34 -11.83 -13.36 -3.84
C HIS A 34 -12.32 -11.90 -3.85
N ILE A 35 -12.49 -11.29 -2.65
CA ILE A 35 -12.99 -9.92 -2.53
C ILE A 35 -12.03 -8.88 -3.17
N ASP A 36 -10.76 -9.24 -3.33
CA ASP A 36 -9.72 -8.41 -3.93
C ASP A 36 -9.38 -8.83 -5.38
N ASP A 37 -10.10 -9.81 -5.94
CA ASP A 37 -9.91 -10.19 -7.34
C ASP A 37 -10.47 -9.10 -8.25
N ILE A 38 -9.62 -8.53 -9.09
CA ILE A 38 -10.02 -7.51 -10.07
C ILE A 38 -10.80 -8.18 -11.18
N THR A 39 -12.05 -7.78 -11.37
CA THR A 39 -12.94 -8.18 -12.44
C THR A 39 -13.30 -6.98 -13.31
N PRO A 40 -13.89 -7.16 -14.51
CA PRO A 40 -14.34 -6.03 -15.34
C PRO A 40 -15.37 -5.11 -14.69
N GLU A 41 -16.04 -5.58 -13.63
CA GLU A 41 -17.05 -4.84 -12.89
C GLU A 41 -16.52 -4.24 -11.59
N SER A 42 -15.24 -4.49 -11.23
CA SER A 42 -14.63 -3.95 -10.02
C SER A 42 -14.37 -2.46 -10.18
N GLU A 43 -14.74 -1.69 -9.17
CA GLU A 43 -14.16 -0.37 -8.97
C GLU A 43 -12.72 -0.55 -8.49
N THR A 44 -11.78 0.25 -9.01
CA THR A 44 -10.35 0.09 -8.71
C THR A 44 -9.67 1.43 -8.50
N VAL A 45 -8.57 1.40 -7.77
CA VAL A 45 -7.63 2.52 -7.64
C VAL A 45 -6.22 2.01 -7.87
N THR A 46 -5.31 2.88 -8.25
CA THR A 46 -3.89 2.54 -8.31
C THR A 46 -3.12 3.22 -7.21
N ILE A 47 -2.07 2.54 -6.70
CA ILE A 47 -1.16 3.10 -5.69
C ILE A 47 0.28 2.86 -6.11
N SER A 48 1.14 3.85 -5.84
CA SER A 48 2.60 3.73 -5.87
C SER A 48 3.21 4.28 -4.60
N ILE A 49 4.42 3.80 -4.26
CA ILE A 49 5.19 4.26 -3.09
C ILE A 49 6.61 4.55 -3.57
N ARG A 50 7.06 5.80 -3.43
CA ARG A 50 8.30 6.29 -4.00
C ARG A 50 9.14 7.04 -2.98
N CYS A 51 10.47 6.89 -3.10
CA CYS A 51 11.47 7.62 -2.31
C CYS A 51 12.59 8.20 -3.19
N ASP A 52 12.29 8.50 -4.45
CA ASP A 52 13.25 8.96 -5.46
C ASP A 52 13.95 10.28 -5.09
N THR A 53 13.29 11.18 -4.33
CA THR A 53 13.93 12.40 -3.80
C THR A 53 15.17 12.12 -2.95
N ILE A 54 15.23 10.96 -2.28
CA ILE A 54 16.41 10.54 -1.51
C ILE A 54 17.63 10.35 -2.41
N LEU A 55 17.45 9.95 -3.69
CA LEU A 55 18.56 9.71 -4.61
C LEU A 55 19.38 10.99 -4.87
N ASP A 56 18.69 12.15 -4.89
CA ASP A 56 19.32 13.46 -5.03
C ASP A 56 19.84 14.02 -3.69
N ASN A 57 19.42 13.45 -2.55
CA ASN A 57 19.75 13.87 -1.19
C ASN A 57 20.44 12.76 -0.38
N TYR A 58 21.11 11.83 -1.05
CA TYR A 58 21.65 10.60 -0.45
C TYR A 58 22.67 10.85 0.67
N ASP A 59 23.39 11.98 0.61
CA ASP A 59 24.35 12.36 1.64
C ASP A 59 23.70 12.84 2.95
N ASP A 60 22.42 13.23 2.91
CA ASP A 60 21.63 13.62 4.09
C ASP A 60 20.86 12.44 4.71
N LEU A 61 20.78 11.31 4.00
CA LEU A 61 20.17 10.10 4.51
C LEU A 61 20.96 9.52 5.69
N ASP A 62 20.26 8.98 6.70
CA ASP A 62 20.89 8.24 7.79
C ASP A 62 21.85 7.18 7.22
N PRO A 63 23.12 7.18 7.63
CA PRO A 63 24.11 6.23 7.13
C PRO A 63 23.70 4.75 7.27
N ALA A 64 22.85 4.42 8.26
CA ALA A 64 22.36 3.04 8.47
C ALA A 64 21.38 2.60 7.38
N LEU A 65 20.76 3.54 6.65
CA LEU A 65 19.77 3.29 5.60
C LEU A 65 20.36 3.39 4.18
N ARG A 66 21.65 3.69 4.04
CA ARG A 66 22.33 3.87 2.75
C ARG A 66 22.64 2.53 2.08
N SER A 67 21.60 1.85 1.61
CA SER A 67 21.72 0.62 0.83
C SER A 67 20.52 0.46 -0.12
N GLU A 68 20.68 -0.34 -1.17
CA GLU A 68 19.61 -0.68 -2.11
C GLU A 68 18.46 -1.46 -1.45
N GLU A 69 18.67 -2.02 -0.25
CA GLU A 69 17.63 -2.67 0.53
C GLU A 69 16.59 -1.67 1.03
N PHE A 70 17.02 -0.45 1.40
CA PHE A 70 16.14 0.60 1.93
C PHE A 70 15.78 1.67 0.89
N VAL A 71 16.71 1.97 -0.03
CA VAL A 71 16.49 2.94 -1.11
C VAL A 71 16.76 2.24 -2.44
N PRO A 72 15.71 1.78 -3.13
CA PRO A 72 15.84 1.18 -4.45
C PRO A 72 16.54 2.12 -5.44
N PRO A 73 17.32 1.60 -6.42
CA PRO A 73 18.09 2.44 -7.36
C PRO A 73 17.24 3.38 -8.23
N ASP A 74 15.97 3.04 -8.44
CA ASP A 74 14.97 3.84 -9.16
C ASP A 74 14.05 4.63 -8.23
N GLY A 75 14.20 4.47 -6.91
CA GLY A 75 13.37 5.09 -5.90
C GLY A 75 11.97 4.49 -5.75
N ASP A 76 11.64 3.42 -6.47
CA ASP A 76 10.33 2.78 -6.42
C ASP A 76 10.31 1.64 -5.37
N ILE A 77 9.68 1.89 -4.22
CA ILE A 77 9.41 0.88 -3.19
C ILE A 77 8.26 -0.01 -3.63
N LEU A 78 7.23 0.57 -4.24
CA LEU A 78 6.13 -0.12 -4.89
C LEU A 78 5.81 0.60 -6.19
N ALA A 79 6.04 -0.08 -7.32
CA ALA A 79 5.59 0.39 -8.61
C ALA A 79 4.07 0.52 -8.66
N GLN A 80 3.55 1.36 -9.55
CA GLN A 80 2.11 1.58 -9.70
C GLN A 80 1.35 0.25 -9.83
N THR A 81 0.50 -0.03 -8.85
CA THR A 81 -0.22 -1.30 -8.70
C THR A 81 -1.70 -1.03 -8.47
N GLU A 82 -2.55 -1.79 -9.13
CA GLU A 82 -4.00 -1.67 -9.06
C GLU A 82 -4.56 -2.51 -7.92
N TYR A 83 -5.55 -1.95 -7.20
CA TYR A 83 -6.27 -2.59 -6.09
C TYR A 83 -7.76 -2.38 -6.24
N VAL A 84 -8.56 -3.40 -5.85
CA VAL A 84 -10.01 -3.26 -5.76
C VAL A 84 -10.35 -2.18 -4.74
N LEU A 85 -11.21 -1.24 -5.15
CA LEU A 85 -11.80 -0.23 -4.26
C LEU A 85 -13.02 -0.82 -3.55
N ARG A 86 -13.00 -0.83 -2.23
CA ARG A 86 -14.14 -1.26 -1.43
C ARG A 86 -14.93 -0.03 -0.96
N PRO A 87 -16.24 -0.15 -0.76
CA PRO A 87 -17.06 0.97 -0.28
C PRO A 87 -16.50 1.59 1.01
N GLY A 88 -16.21 2.89 0.97
CA GLY A 88 -15.66 3.64 2.09
C GLY A 88 -14.15 3.52 2.30
N ASP A 89 -13.42 2.85 1.40
CA ASP A 89 -11.96 2.81 1.45
C ASP A 89 -11.36 4.22 1.39
N THR A 90 -10.42 4.46 2.25
CA THR A 90 -9.62 5.69 2.30
C THR A 90 -8.23 5.47 1.71
N VAL A 91 -7.48 6.54 1.51
CA VAL A 91 -6.06 6.46 1.08
C VAL A 91 -5.26 5.58 2.04
N PHE A 92 -5.54 5.65 3.37
CA PHE A 92 -4.87 4.81 4.35
C PHE A 92 -5.25 3.33 4.20
N ASP A 93 -6.51 3.00 3.92
CA ASP A 93 -6.95 1.60 3.79
C ASP A 93 -6.26 0.91 2.60
N ILE A 94 -6.10 1.63 1.48
CA ILE A 94 -5.37 1.11 0.32
C ILE A 94 -3.87 0.98 0.62
N LEU A 95 -3.25 1.95 1.31
CA LEU A 95 -1.85 1.86 1.72
C LEU A 95 -1.61 0.66 2.65
N ASP A 96 -2.46 0.47 3.68
CA ASP A 96 -2.34 -0.65 4.62
C ASP A 96 -2.46 -1.99 3.89
N ARG A 97 -3.42 -2.10 2.97
CA ARG A 97 -3.61 -3.29 2.14
C ARG A 97 -2.41 -3.55 1.24
N ALA A 98 -1.91 -2.54 0.54
CA ALA A 98 -0.74 -2.64 -0.33
C ALA A 98 0.51 -3.03 0.46
N ALA A 99 0.76 -2.41 1.62
CA ALA A 99 1.88 -2.74 2.48
C ALA A 99 1.84 -4.19 2.96
N ARG A 100 0.67 -4.69 3.37
CA ARG A 100 0.49 -6.08 3.82
C ARG A 100 0.73 -7.09 2.68
N TYR A 101 0.15 -6.86 1.50
CA TYR A 101 0.31 -7.76 0.35
C TYR A 101 1.76 -7.85 -0.10
N ASN A 102 2.45 -6.72 -0.15
CA ASN A 102 3.84 -6.66 -0.61
C ASN A 102 4.86 -6.87 0.51
N LYS A 103 4.41 -7.10 1.77
CA LYS A 103 5.27 -7.25 2.96
C LYS A 103 6.17 -6.05 3.18
N ILE A 104 5.70 -4.85 2.85
CA ILE A 104 6.37 -3.59 3.09
C ILE A 104 6.17 -3.23 4.57
N GLN A 105 7.26 -2.95 5.28
CA GLN A 105 7.18 -2.46 6.65
C GLN A 105 6.53 -1.09 6.67
N MET A 106 5.59 -0.88 7.60
CA MET A 106 4.91 0.40 7.80
C MET A 106 4.69 0.65 9.29
N GLU A 107 4.86 1.89 9.71
CA GLU A 107 4.56 2.35 11.06
C GLU A 107 3.72 3.63 11.02
N TYR A 108 2.71 3.70 11.88
CA TYR A 108 1.80 4.85 11.94
C TYR A 108 1.22 5.05 13.33
N GLN A 109 0.77 6.26 13.61
CA GLN A 109 -0.06 6.59 14.77
C GLN A 109 -1.54 6.63 14.40
N GLY A 110 -2.37 5.98 15.21
CA GLY A 110 -3.82 6.03 15.04
C GLY A 110 -4.38 7.45 15.24
N ALA A 111 -5.56 7.69 14.68
CA ALA A 111 -6.24 8.99 14.74
C ALA A 111 -6.57 9.46 16.16
N ASP A 112 -6.69 8.54 17.11
CA ASP A 112 -6.95 8.77 18.54
C ASP A 112 -5.69 9.15 19.33
N LYS A 113 -4.51 8.99 18.71
CA LYS A 113 -3.21 9.18 19.38
C LYS A 113 -2.47 10.45 18.94
N ASN A 114 -3.04 11.24 18.06
CA ASN A 114 -2.45 12.48 17.57
C ASN A 114 -3.48 13.61 17.50
N SER A 115 -3.01 14.86 17.37
CA SER A 115 -3.86 16.05 17.30
C SER A 115 -4.55 16.27 15.96
N TYR A 116 -4.13 15.54 14.92
CA TYR A 116 -4.68 15.68 13.56
C TYR A 116 -6.04 14.98 13.41
N GLY A 117 -6.37 14.04 14.32
CA GLY A 117 -7.59 13.25 14.27
C GLY A 117 -7.69 12.39 12.99
N SER A 118 -6.55 12.06 12.40
CA SER A 118 -6.36 11.17 11.26
C SER A 118 -5.16 10.26 11.52
N VAL A 119 -5.06 9.15 10.82
CA VAL A 119 -3.85 8.33 10.86
C VAL A 119 -2.67 9.17 10.36
N TYR A 120 -1.56 9.10 11.09
CA TYR A 120 -0.29 9.71 10.74
C TYR A 120 0.73 8.63 10.43
N VAL A 121 1.12 8.51 9.16
CA VAL A 121 2.12 7.54 8.69
C VAL A 121 3.51 8.06 9.02
N GLN A 122 4.22 7.36 9.91
CA GLN A 122 5.53 7.75 10.41
C GLN A 122 6.66 7.19 9.55
N GLY A 123 6.47 6.00 8.98
CA GLY A 123 7.49 5.32 8.18
C GLY A 123 6.91 4.28 7.24
N ILE A 124 7.51 4.15 6.07
CA ILE A 124 7.25 3.09 5.09
C ILE A 124 8.61 2.56 4.65
N HIS A 125 8.74 1.23 4.56
CA HIS A 125 9.96 0.56 4.11
C HIS A 125 11.21 0.99 4.88
N TYR A 126 11.07 1.13 6.22
CA TYR A 126 12.11 1.59 7.15
C TYR A 126 12.58 3.04 6.95
N LEU A 127 12.02 3.77 5.99
CA LEU A 127 12.25 5.21 5.81
C LEU A 127 11.23 5.97 6.66
N TYR A 128 11.70 6.59 7.72
CA TYR A 128 10.89 7.34 8.67
C TYR A 128 10.96 8.85 8.41
N GLU A 129 10.06 9.59 9.01
CA GLU A 129 10.22 11.03 9.15
C GLU A 129 11.61 11.34 9.71
N PHE A 130 12.26 12.38 9.18
CA PHE A 130 13.60 12.83 9.53
C PHE A 130 14.76 11.89 9.14
N SER A 131 14.52 10.79 8.43
CA SER A 131 15.59 9.87 7.99
C SER A 131 16.53 10.50 6.97
N CYS A 132 16.08 11.54 6.22
CA CYS A 132 16.86 12.26 5.22
C CYS A 132 16.85 13.79 5.49
N GLY A 133 17.27 14.16 6.70
CA GLY A 133 17.24 15.56 7.13
C GLY A 133 15.95 15.96 7.86
N ALA A 134 16.00 17.14 8.51
CA ALA A 134 14.97 17.61 9.43
C ALA A 134 13.61 17.94 8.77
N LEU A 135 13.56 18.07 7.46
CA LEU A 135 12.36 18.40 6.69
C LEU A 135 11.80 17.19 5.93
N SER A 136 12.37 16.01 6.17
CA SER A 136 11.99 14.80 5.42
C SER A 136 10.84 14.02 6.07
N GLY A 137 10.04 13.37 5.23
CA GLY A 137 8.91 12.54 5.67
C GLY A 137 8.02 12.08 4.52
N TRP A 138 6.93 11.41 4.86
CA TRP A 138 5.99 10.87 3.89
C TRP A 138 4.82 11.81 3.65
N MET A 139 4.52 12.02 2.38
CA MET A 139 3.34 12.73 1.90
C MET A 139 2.56 11.85 0.92
N TYR A 140 1.28 12.15 0.74
CA TYR A 140 0.49 11.49 -0.29
C TYR A 140 -0.19 12.52 -1.20
N ARG A 141 -0.39 12.14 -2.44
CA ARG A 141 -1.21 12.87 -3.41
C ARG A 141 -2.19 11.93 -4.09
N VAL A 142 -3.29 12.49 -4.53
CA VAL A 142 -4.33 11.77 -5.29
C VAL A 142 -4.57 12.53 -6.58
N ASP A 143 -4.47 11.83 -7.71
CA ASP A 143 -4.59 12.41 -9.05
C ASP A 143 -3.61 13.58 -9.29
N GLY A 144 -2.44 13.52 -8.65
CA GLY A 144 -1.38 14.53 -8.74
C GLY A 144 -1.51 15.69 -7.75
N GLU A 145 -2.62 15.81 -7.01
CA GLU A 145 -2.89 16.89 -6.06
C GLU A 145 -2.62 16.43 -4.62
N PHE A 146 -2.00 17.31 -3.80
CA PHE A 146 -1.78 17.07 -2.38
C PHE A 146 -3.00 17.53 -1.57
N PRO A 147 -3.82 16.64 -1.01
CA PRO A 147 -4.94 17.04 -0.17
C PRO A 147 -4.47 17.62 1.16
N ASN A 148 -5.05 18.75 1.58
CA ASN A 148 -4.74 19.36 2.88
C ASN A 148 -5.54 18.71 4.02
N TYR A 149 -5.55 17.37 4.08
CA TYR A 149 -6.11 16.61 5.20
C TYR A 149 -5.59 15.17 5.22
N GLY A 150 -5.80 14.50 6.37
CA GLY A 150 -5.15 13.23 6.64
C GLY A 150 -5.66 12.05 5.80
N CYS A 151 -4.79 11.11 5.51
CA CYS A 151 -4.99 9.98 4.60
C CYS A 151 -6.15 9.05 5.00
N SER A 152 -6.49 8.93 6.29
CA SER A 152 -7.63 8.14 6.75
C SER A 152 -8.97 8.89 6.73
N LYS A 153 -8.99 10.13 6.22
CA LYS A 153 -10.19 10.93 5.99
C LYS A 153 -10.49 11.17 4.52
N TYR A 154 -9.55 10.82 3.64
CA TYR A 154 -9.75 10.93 2.20
C TYR A 154 -10.41 9.66 1.70
N GLU A 155 -11.73 9.70 1.49
CA GLU A 155 -12.49 8.61 0.88
C GLU A 155 -12.25 8.60 -0.63
N LEU A 156 -11.86 7.44 -1.14
CA LEU A 156 -11.47 7.25 -2.53
C LEU A 156 -12.66 7.00 -3.46
N ARG A 157 -12.43 7.21 -4.75
CA ARG A 157 -13.37 6.94 -5.84
C ARG A 157 -12.70 6.10 -6.91
N ASP A 158 -13.53 5.42 -7.68
CA ASP A 158 -13.07 4.61 -8.80
C ASP A 158 -12.15 5.38 -9.77
N GLY A 159 -11.10 4.72 -10.19
CA GLY A 159 -10.10 5.22 -11.14
C GLY A 159 -9.06 6.17 -10.56
N GLN A 160 -9.12 6.53 -9.27
CA GLN A 160 -8.14 7.46 -8.69
C GLN A 160 -6.75 6.85 -8.57
N VAL A 161 -5.74 7.73 -8.69
CA VAL A 161 -4.32 7.39 -8.60
C VAL A 161 -3.74 7.95 -7.30
N ILE A 162 -3.24 7.07 -6.45
CA ILE A 162 -2.61 7.40 -5.18
C ILE A 162 -1.11 7.28 -5.33
N GLU A 163 -0.39 8.29 -4.89
CA GLU A 163 1.06 8.26 -4.83
C GLU A 163 1.52 8.64 -3.42
N TRP A 164 2.21 7.73 -2.76
CA TRP A 164 2.98 8.04 -1.56
C TRP A 164 4.38 8.41 -1.96
N VAL A 165 4.81 9.61 -1.59
CA VAL A 165 6.11 10.17 -1.96
C VAL A 165 6.86 10.57 -0.71
N TYR A 166 8.15 10.23 -0.67
CA TYR A 166 9.04 10.71 0.37
C TYR A 166 9.58 12.07 -0.03
N THR A 167 9.45 13.06 0.82
CA THR A 167 10.03 14.39 0.63
C THR A 167 11.28 14.56 1.49
N CYS A 168 12.29 15.25 1.00
CA CYS A 168 13.46 15.68 1.76
C CYS A 168 13.40 17.18 2.11
N ASP A 169 12.41 17.92 1.56
CA ASP A 169 12.29 19.38 1.73
C ASP A 169 10.83 19.82 1.98
N LEU A 170 10.19 19.18 2.98
CA LEU A 170 8.85 19.54 3.46
C LEU A 170 7.80 19.66 2.32
N GLY A 171 7.95 18.87 1.26
CA GLY A 171 7.04 18.81 0.11
C GLY A 171 7.42 19.67 -1.08
N HIS A 172 8.36 20.61 -0.96
CA HIS A 172 8.78 21.47 -2.09
C HIS A 172 9.42 20.66 -3.22
N ASP A 173 10.21 19.67 -2.90
CA ASP A 173 10.90 18.77 -3.83
C ASP A 173 9.97 17.79 -4.55
N VAL A 174 8.74 17.63 -4.07
CA VAL A 174 7.69 16.79 -4.70
C VAL A 174 6.54 17.63 -5.29
N GLY A 175 6.63 18.97 -5.27
CA GLY A 175 5.70 19.91 -5.89
C GLY A 175 4.43 20.17 -5.08
N CYS A 176 4.51 20.17 -3.75
CA CYS A 176 3.42 20.55 -2.87
C CYS A 176 3.31 22.08 -2.74
N GLU A 177 2.35 22.69 -3.44
CA GLU A 177 2.21 24.17 -3.53
C GLU A 177 1.56 24.82 -2.30
N TRP A 178 0.68 24.11 -1.57
CA TRP A 178 -0.05 24.70 -0.41
C TRP A 178 0.86 25.09 0.77
N ILE A 179 2.12 24.61 0.80
CA ILE A 179 3.10 24.99 1.82
C ILE A 179 3.59 26.42 1.60
N GLU A 180 3.58 26.96 0.37
CA GLU A 180 4.01 28.33 0.06
C GLU A 180 3.00 29.38 0.53
N GLU A 181 1.71 29.07 0.59
CA GLU A 181 0.68 30.02 1.01
C GLU A 181 0.70 30.30 2.53
N ASP A 182 0.98 29.30 3.36
CA ASP A 182 1.00 29.44 4.83
C ASP A 182 2.16 30.32 5.35
N VAL A 183 3.23 30.48 4.57
CA VAL A 183 4.39 31.34 4.96
C VAL A 183 4.09 32.83 4.72
N ASN A 184 3.17 33.17 3.83
CA ASN A 184 2.86 34.56 3.46
C ASN A 184 1.71 35.20 4.25
N GLU A 185 0.91 34.44 5.00
CA GLU A 185 -0.17 34.98 5.83
C GLU A 185 0.23 35.34 7.28
N GLY A 186 1.52 35.13 7.64
CA GLY A 186 2.06 35.31 8.99
C GLY A 186 2.92 36.60 9.20
N VAL A 187 2.76 37.65 8.38
CA VAL A 187 3.48 38.93 8.57
C VAL A 187 2.51 40.09 8.79
#